data_ca4a2afbd28203a8991551dc145e7db3
#
_entry.id   ca4a2afbd28203a8991551dc145e7db3
#
_cell.length_a   1.000
_cell.length_b   1.000
_cell.length_c   1.000
_cell.angle_alpha   90.00
_cell.angle_beta   90.00
_cell.angle_gamma   90.00
#
_symmetry.space_group_name_H-M   'P 1'
#
loop_
_entity.id
_entity.type
_entity.pdbx_description
1 polymer ?
#
loop_
_entity_poly.entity_id
_entity_poly.type
_entity_poly.pdbx_seq_one_letter_code
_entity_poly.pdbx_strand_id
1 'polypeptide(L)'
;MSRRTSLVLTSAGVIAAGALAAVVALPAAADWYEHRHEQSDDYATGAEAKKDRASVPRWLADDAASVRYAMKTTGGERLLKADLPGGRLPAGCEPAAPAGAKPPQITAECFPEGAESKAAARCGLYYAYMDGTTLYAWQHNDDWIKDGART
;
A
#
# COMPACT_ATOMS: atom_id res chain seq x y z
N MET A 1 -19.96 -60.09 -17.01
CA MET A 1 -18.94 -59.56 -16.08
C MET A 1 -18.37 -58.25 -16.62
N SER A 2 -19.15 -57.22 -16.85
CA SER A 2 -18.61 -55.96 -17.42
C SER A 2 -19.35 -54.69 -16.97
N ARG A 3 -19.73 -54.57 -15.70
CA ARG A 3 -20.43 -53.38 -15.17
C ARG A 3 -19.81 -52.76 -13.90
N ARG A 4 -18.68 -53.29 -13.42
CA ARG A 4 -18.05 -52.76 -12.18
C ARG A 4 -16.82 -51.88 -12.39
N THR A 5 -16.30 -51.74 -13.61
CA THR A 5 -15.10 -50.98 -13.89
C THR A 5 -15.36 -49.52 -14.29
N SER A 6 -16.57 -49.14 -14.66
CA SER A 6 -16.89 -47.79 -15.12
C SER A 6 -17.20 -46.79 -13.99
N LEU A 7 -17.53 -47.27 -12.78
CA LEU A 7 -17.87 -46.41 -11.64
C LEU A 7 -16.66 -45.88 -10.86
N VAL A 8 -15.53 -46.56 -10.95
CA VAL A 8 -14.29 -46.16 -10.23
C VAL A 8 -13.56 -45.05 -10.98
N LEU A 9 -13.64 -45.02 -12.29
CA LEU A 9 -12.96 -43.99 -13.12
C LEU A 9 -13.62 -42.60 -13.03
N THR A 10 -14.94 -42.54 -12.81
CA THR A 10 -15.66 -41.26 -12.66
C THR A 10 -15.44 -40.60 -11.31
N SER A 11 -15.27 -41.37 -10.24
CA SER A 11 -15.01 -40.81 -8.92
C SER A 11 -13.60 -40.22 -8.76
N ALA A 12 -12.60 -40.84 -9.40
CA ALA A 12 -11.21 -40.34 -9.39
C ALA A 12 -11.06 -39.02 -10.16
N GLY A 13 -11.79 -38.89 -11.28
CA GLY A 13 -11.78 -37.66 -12.09
C GLY A 13 -12.40 -36.45 -11.38
N VAL A 14 -13.49 -36.65 -10.65
CA VAL A 14 -14.17 -35.58 -9.91
C VAL A 14 -13.35 -35.11 -8.71
N ILE A 15 -12.68 -36.03 -8.01
CA ILE A 15 -11.81 -35.67 -6.89
C ILE A 15 -10.59 -34.91 -7.37
N ALA A 16 -9.97 -35.31 -8.47
CA ALA A 16 -8.82 -34.62 -9.04
C ALA A 16 -9.17 -33.22 -9.55
N ALA A 17 -10.31 -33.04 -10.20
CA ALA A 17 -10.79 -31.73 -10.65
C ALA A 17 -11.13 -30.81 -9.47
N GLY A 18 -11.76 -31.34 -8.42
CA GLY A 18 -12.05 -30.60 -7.20
C GLY A 18 -10.79 -30.15 -6.43
N ALA A 19 -9.78 -31.01 -6.34
CA ALA A 19 -8.50 -30.68 -5.69
C ALA A 19 -7.72 -29.62 -6.48
N LEU A 20 -7.69 -29.68 -7.80
CA LEU A 20 -7.05 -28.67 -8.66
C LEU A 20 -7.76 -27.32 -8.56
N ALA A 21 -9.09 -27.28 -8.55
CA ALA A 21 -9.85 -26.04 -8.38
C ALA A 21 -9.60 -25.40 -7.00
N ALA A 22 -9.49 -26.19 -5.93
CA ALA A 22 -9.19 -25.70 -4.60
C ALA A 22 -7.78 -25.11 -4.50
N VAL A 23 -6.77 -25.71 -5.13
CA VAL A 23 -5.38 -25.24 -5.13
C VAL A 23 -5.23 -23.88 -5.83
N VAL A 24 -6.03 -23.60 -6.85
CA VAL A 24 -6.00 -22.32 -7.58
C VAL A 24 -6.88 -21.26 -6.91
N ALA A 25 -8.02 -21.65 -6.33
CA ALA A 25 -8.99 -20.71 -5.77
C ALA A 25 -8.56 -20.15 -4.39
N LEU A 26 -7.87 -20.93 -3.57
CA LEU A 26 -7.45 -20.51 -2.24
C LEU A 26 -6.47 -19.33 -2.24
N PRO A 27 -5.37 -19.31 -3.02
CA PRO A 27 -4.48 -18.17 -3.06
C PRO A 27 -5.15 -16.93 -3.66
N ALA A 28 -6.00 -17.05 -4.68
CA ALA A 28 -6.73 -15.94 -5.25
C ALA A 28 -7.76 -15.34 -4.25
N ALA A 29 -8.41 -16.17 -3.45
CA ALA A 29 -9.33 -15.71 -2.41
C ALA A 29 -8.60 -15.03 -1.25
N ALA A 30 -7.43 -15.52 -0.86
CA ALA A 30 -6.60 -14.91 0.17
C ALA A 30 -6.08 -13.53 -0.29
N ASP A 31 -5.55 -13.44 -1.50
CA ASP A 31 -5.08 -12.20 -2.12
C ASP A 31 -6.21 -11.17 -2.22
N TRP A 32 -7.40 -11.56 -2.71
CA TRP A 32 -8.58 -10.69 -2.74
C TRP A 32 -8.98 -10.20 -1.34
N TYR A 33 -8.91 -11.08 -0.34
CA TYR A 33 -9.27 -10.72 1.03
C TYR A 33 -8.28 -9.71 1.65
N GLU A 34 -7.00 -9.86 1.38
CA GLU A 34 -5.95 -8.94 1.87
C GLU A 34 -6.06 -7.56 1.25
N HIS A 35 -6.32 -7.46 -0.06
CA HIS A 35 -6.36 -6.21 -0.81
C HIS A 35 -7.73 -5.52 -0.89
N ARG A 36 -8.82 -6.17 -0.47
CA ARG A 36 -10.18 -5.63 -0.60
C ARG A 36 -10.42 -4.27 0.09
N HIS A 37 -9.56 -3.88 1.01
CA HIS A 37 -9.62 -2.62 1.74
C HIS A 37 -8.59 -1.59 1.29
N GLU A 38 -7.81 -1.91 0.28
CA GLU A 38 -6.84 -0.99 -0.30
C GLU A 38 -7.52 -0.13 -1.37
N GLN A 39 -7.21 1.15 -1.36
CA GLN A 39 -7.64 2.12 -2.35
C GLN A 39 -6.45 2.91 -2.84
N SER A 40 -6.41 3.17 -4.14
CA SER A 40 -5.35 3.96 -4.77
C SER A 40 -5.98 4.95 -5.74
N ASP A 41 -5.54 6.20 -5.66
CA ASP A 41 -6.03 7.29 -6.48
C ASP A 41 -4.85 8.13 -7.01
N ASP A 42 -5.02 8.65 -8.23
CA ASP A 42 -4.09 9.54 -8.91
C ASP A 42 -4.69 10.94 -9.01
N TYR A 43 -3.90 11.96 -8.69
CA TYR A 43 -4.31 13.37 -8.76
C TYR A 43 -3.28 14.20 -9.53
N ALA A 44 -3.74 15.19 -10.24
CA ALA A 44 -2.85 16.09 -10.95
C ALA A 44 -2.06 16.97 -9.98
N THR A 45 -2.68 17.38 -8.86
CA THR A 45 -2.06 18.28 -7.88
C THR A 45 -2.29 17.85 -6.43
N GLY A 46 -1.45 18.34 -5.52
CA GLY A 46 -1.63 18.16 -4.08
C GLY A 46 -2.91 18.83 -3.57
N ALA A 47 -3.31 19.95 -4.15
CA ALA A 47 -4.56 20.62 -3.80
C ALA A 47 -5.78 19.74 -4.11
N GLU A 48 -5.82 19.10 -5.28
CA GLU A 48 -6.89 18.15 -5.65
C GLU A 48 -6.92 16.96 -4.70
N ALA A 49 -5.78 16.35 -4.43
CA ALA A 49 -5.69 15.21 -3.53
C ALA A 49 -6.24 15.53 -2.13
N LYS A 50 -5.87 16.68 -1.57
CA LYS A 50 -6.35 17.13 -0.25
C LYS A 50 -7.83 17.50 -0.21
N LYS A 51 -8.38 17.95 -1.34
CA LYS A 51 -9.80 18.26 -1.48
C LYS A 51 -10.65 16.98 -1.54
N ASP A 52 -10.17 15.98 -2.27
CA ASP A 52 -10.89 14.72 -2.47
C ASP A 52 -10.79 13.80 -1.24
N ARG A 53 -9.61 13.74 -0.62
CA ARG A 53 -9.33 12.82 0.50
C ARG A 53 -8.83 13.55 1.74
N ALA A 54 -9.62 13.52 2.80
CA ALA A 54 -9.26 14.10 4.10
C ALA A 54 -8.01 13.44 4.73
N SER A 55 -7.70 12.19 4.35
CA SER A 55 -6.54 11.44 4.83
C SER A 55 -5.22 11.79 4.13
N VAL A 56 -5.25 12.53 3.03
CA VAL A 56 -4.04 13.08 2.41
C VAL A 56 -3.39 14.09 3.36
N PRO A 57 -2.09 13.98 3.64
CA PRO A 57 -1.45 14.81 4.66
C PRO A 57 -1.47 16.29 4.30
N ARG A 58 -1.78 17.13 5.30
CA ARG A 58 -1.87 18.59 5.12
C ARG A 58 -0.53 19.25 4.79
N TRP A 59 0.58 18.63 5.16
CA TRP A 59 1.92 19.11 4.83
C TRP A 59 2.31 18.95 3.35
N LEU A 60 1.56 18.13 2.57
CA LEU A 60 1.77 18.05 1.13
C LEU A 60 1.49 19.42 0.49
N ALA A 61 2.43 19.90 -0.33
CA ALA A 61 2.29 21.17 -1.02
C ALA A 61 1.11 21.13 -2.03
N ASP A 62 0.41 22.25 -2.19
CA ASP A 62 -0.72 22.35 -3.12
C ASP A 62 -0.28 22.22 -4.59
N ASP A 63 0.93 22.67 -4.89
CA ASP A 63 1.57 22.61 -6.20
C ASP A 63 2.35 21.32 -6.46
N ALA A 64 2.35 20.37 -5.53
CA ALA A 64 2.85 19.04 -5.79
C ALA A 64 2.12 18.44 -7.01
N ALA A 65 2.87 17.83 -7.93
CA ALA A 65 2.33 17.30 -9.18
C ALA A 65 2.36 15.76 -9.18
N SER A 66 1.59 15.15 -10.07
CA SER A 66 1.57 13.68 -10.27
C SER A 66 1.41 12.91 -8.96
N VAL A 67 0.47 13.35 -8.14
CA VAL A 67 0.27 12.77 -6.81
C VAL A 67 -0.41 11.41 -6.94
N ARG A 68 0.22 10.38 -6.40
CA ARG A 68 -0.34 9.02 -6.24
C ARG A 68 -0.48 8.72 -4.77
N TYR A 69 -1.67 8.35 -4.37
CA TYR A 69 -1.99 8.10 -2.97
C TYR A 69 -2.68 6.75 -2.82
N ALA A 70 -2.10 5.88 -2.01
CA ALA A 70 -2.69 4.60 -1.67
C ALA A 70 -2.93 4.50 -0.16
N MET A 71 -4.02 3.86 0.22
CA MET A 71 -4.42 3.74 1.61
C MET A 71 -5.16 2.44 1.89
N LYS A 72 -5.06 1.95 3.11
CA LYS A 72 -5.97 0.94 3.65
C LYS A 72 -7.11 1.63 4.38
N THR A 73 -8.35 1.28 4.05
CA THR A 73 -9.55 1.93 4.64
C THR A 73 -9.82 1.51 6.07
N THR A 74 -9.23 0.40 6.51
CA THR A 74 -9.41 -0.21 7.84
C THR A 74 -8.25 0.04 8.80
N GLY A 75 -7.24 0.81 8.37
CA GLY A 75 -6.05 1.07 9.17
C GLY A 75 -5.37 2.39 8.83
N GLY A 76 -4.19 2.59 9.42
CA GLY A 76 -3.36 3.78 9.22
C GLY A 76 -2.34 3.68 8.11
N GLU A 77 -2.33 2.57 7.35
CA GLU A 77 -1.37 2.34 6.27
C GLU A 77 -1.62 3.30 5.11
N ARG A 78 -0.57 4.01 4.70
CA ARG A 78 -0.61 5.01 3.61
C ARG A 78 0.67 4.96 2.80
N LEU A 79 0.54 5.15 1.47
CA LEU A 79 1.64 5.47 0.56
C LEU A 79 1.33 6.79 -0.14
N LEU A 80 2.34 7.60 -0.33
CA LEU A 80 2.27 8.85 -1.08
C LEU A 80 3.49 8.99 -1.96
N LYS A 81 3.27 9.19 -3.25
CA LYS A 81 4.28 9.60 -4.21
C LYS A 81 3.85 10.91 -4.84
N ALA A 82 4.74 11.87 -4.97
CA ALA A 82 4.43 13.15 -5.60
C ALA A 82 5.70 13.81 -6.16
N ASP A 83 5.57 14.56 -7.23
CA ASP A 83 6.64 15.38 -7.75
C ASP A 83 6.56 16.78 -7.12
N LEU A 84 7.66 17.19 -6.49
CA LEU A 84 7.77 18.49 -5.83
C LEU A 84 8.59 19.45 -6.71
N PRO A 85 8.00 20.54 -7.24
CA PRO A 85 8.69 21.44 -8.18
C PRO A 85 10.00 22.00 -7.64
N GLY A 86 10.11 22.18 -6.33
CA GLY A 86 11.33 22.67 -5.66
C GLY A 86 12.38 21.61 -5.35
N GLY A 87 12.10 20.32 -5.54
CA GLY A 87 13.00 19.21 -5.20
C GLY A 87 13.43 19.18 -3.72
N ARG A 88 12.64 19.74 -2.82
CA ARG A 88 12.90 19.83 -1.39
C ARG A 88 11.76 19.24 -0.59
N LEU A 89 12.09 18.65 0.54
CA LEU A 89 11.10 18.18 1.51
C LEU A 89 10.13 19.30 1.90
N PRO A 90 8.83 19.00 2.06
CA PRO A 90 7.85 19.96 2.51
C PRO A 90 8.20 20.58 3.88
N ALA A 91 7.71 21.78 4.13
CA ALA A 91 7.75 22.37 5.46
C ALA A 91 6.98 21.47 6.45
N GLY A 92 7.57 21.28 7.62
CA GLY A 92 7.03 20.36 8.63
C GLY A 92 7.58 18.93 8.56
N CYS A 93 8.48 18.64 7.58
CA CYS A 93 9.29 17.43 7.59
C CYS A 93 10.61 17.70 8.33
N GLU A 94 10.97 16.82 9.24
CA GLU A 94 12.22 16.89 9.99
C GLU A 94 13.19 15.81 9.50
N PRO A 95 14.49 16.11 9.35
CA PRO A 95 15.49 15.09 9.02
C PRO A 95 15.46 13.95 10.03
N ALA A 96 15.50 12.71 9.53
CA ALA A 96 15.53 11.51 10.35
C ALA A 96 16.36 10.42 9.70
N ALA A 97 17.16 9.71 10.50
CA ALA A 97 17.93 8.59 9.99
C ALA A 97 17.03 7.41 9.60
N PRO A 98 17.42 6.58 8.62
CA PRO A 98 16.67 5.38 8.23
C PRO A 98 16.60 4.32 9.35
N ALA A 99 17.53 4.35 10.30
CA ALA A 99 17.50 3.47 11.46
C ALA A 99 16.23 3.69 12.28
N GLY A 100 15.38 2.65 12.35
CA GLY A 100 14.09 2.70 13.00
C GLY A 100 12.92 3.05 12.08
N ALA A 101 13.15 3.31 10.80
CA ALA A 101 12.07 3.40 9.82
C ALA A 101 11.44 2.02 9.63
N LYS A 102 10.12 1.96 9.75
CA LYS A 102 9.36 0.74 9.51
C LYS A 102 9.04 0.62 8.02
N PRO A 103 9.02 -0.59 7.45
CA PRO A 103 8.69 -0.78 6.04
C PRO A 103 7.24 -0.40 5.74
N PRO A 104 6.92 -0.02 4.49
CA PRO A 104 5.54 0.07 4.04
C PRO A 104 4.79 -1.25 4.24
N GLN A 105 3.50 -1.17 4.58
CA GLN A 105 2.65 -2.34 4.85
C GLN A 105 1.65 -2.62 3.72
N ILE A 106 1.53 -1.71 2.77
CA ILE A 106 0.78 -1.88 1.52
C ILE A 106 1.73 -1.68 0.34
N THR A 107 1.39 -2.22 -0.80
CA THR A 107 2.21 -2.14 -2.01
C THR A 107 1.47 -1.40 -3.11
N ALA A 108 2.22 -0.67 -3.94
CA ALA A 108 1.71 -0.04 -5.14
C ALA A 108 2.80 -0.05 -6.21
N GLU A 109 2.44 -0.24 -7.47
CA GLU A 109 3.40 -0.28 -8.60
C GLU A 109 4.29 0.97 -8.69
N CYS A 110 3.76 2.12 -8.24
CA CYS A 110 4.49 3.37 -8.27
C CYS A 110 5.43 3.57 -7.06
N PHE A 111 5.44 2.64 -6.10
CA PHE A 111 6.20 2.78 -4.86
C PHE A 111 7.30 1.72 -4.76
N PRO A 112 8.58 2.10 -4.56
CA PRO A 112 9.68 1.15 -4.59
C PRO A 112 9.71 0.26 -3.35
N GLU A 113 10.15 -0.97 -3.53
CA GLU A 113 10.48 -1.88 -2.44
C GLU A 113 11.71 -1.39 -1.65
N GLY A 114 11.78 -1.72 -0.37
CA GLY A 114 12.91 -1.36 0.49
C GLY A 114 13.01 0.14 0.78
N ALA A 115 11.91 0.88 0.65
CA ALA A 115 11.84 2.31 0.88
C ALA A 115 12.35 2.72 2.28
N GLU A 116 12.16 1.86 3.29
CA GLU A 116 12.60 2.08 4.66
C GLU A 116 14.11 2.31 4.79
N SER A 117 14.89 1.66 3.92
CA SER A 117 16.36 1.85 3.91
C SER A 117 16.79 3.22 3.39
N LYS A 118 15.92 3.93 2.69
CA LYS A 118 16.14 5.26 2.12
C LYS A 118 15.50 6.38 2.95
N ALA A 119 14.76 6.06 4.01
CA ALA A 119 14.12 7.06 4.85
C ALA A 119 15.13 8.12 5.30
N ALA A 120 14.84 9.37 5.07
CA ALA A 120 15.71 10.51 5.39
C ALA A 120 14.99 11.61 6.18
N ALA A 121 13.67 11.47 6.37
CA ALA A 121 12.85 12.45 7.08
C ALA A 121 11.61 11.83 7.73
N ARG A 122 11.04 12.58 8.67
CA ARG A 122 9.71 12.36 9.24
C ARG A 122 8.83 13.56 8.93
N CYS A 123 7.67 13.32 8.36
CA CYS A 123 6.66 14.32 8.06
C CYS A 123 5.39 13.95 8.85
N GLY A 124 5.31 14.39 10.10
CA GLY A 124 4.32 13.88 11.04
C GLY A 124 4.49 12.37 11.25
N LEU A 125 3.46 11.58 10.97
CA LEU A 125 3.53 10.11 11.08
C LEU A 125 4.18 9.42 9.87
N TYR A 126 4.51 10.16 8.82
CA TYR A 126 5.10 9.60 7.61
C TYR A 126 6.62 9.54 7.70
N TYR A 127 7.19 8.40 7.30
CA TYR A 127 8.58 8.32 6.85
C TYR A 127 8.65 8.86 5.44
N ALA A 128 9.74 9.52 5.07
CA ALA A 128 9.87 10.11 3.75
C ALA A 128 11.32 10.16 3.27
N TYR A 129 11.48 10.20 1.95
CA TYR A 129 12.74 10.56 1.28
C TYR A 129 12.45 11.19 -0.08
N MET A 130 13.44 11.90 -0.61
CA MET A 130 13.43 12.46 -1.96
C MET A 130 14.31 11.61 -2.88
N ASP A 131 13.84 11.41 -4.12
CA ASP A 131 14.64 10.93 -5.23
C ASP A 131 14.53 11.93 -6.37
N GLY A 132 15.55 12.78 -6.51
CA GLY A 132 15.46 13.95 -7.37
C GLY A 132 14.35 14.91 -6.90
N THR A 133 13.35 15.14 -7.75
CA THR A 133 12.16 15.94 -7.43
C THR A 133 11.00 15.10 -6.89
N THR A 134 11.11 13.79 -6.91
CA THR A 134 10.05 12.89 -6.46
C THR A 134 10.13 12.62 -4.98
N LEU A 135 9.05 12.90 -4.27
CA LEU A 135 8.84 12.54 -2.88
C LEU A 135 8.23 11.14 -2.79
N TYR A 136 8.79 10.31 -1.94
CA TYR A 136 8.20 9.06 -1.47
C TYR A 136 7.95 9.16 0.02
N ALA A 137 6.71 8.93 0.46
CA ALA A 137 6.35 8.97 1.87
C ALA A 137 5.36 7.86 2.20
N TRP A 138 5.47 7.28 3.40
CA TRP A 138 4.57 6.23 3.87
C TRP A 138 4.33 6.32 5.36
N GLN A 139 3.15 5.88 5.78
CA GLN A 139 2.74 5.79 7.17
C GLN A 139 2.54 4.33 7.56
N HIS A 140 3.10 3.95 8.70
CA HIS A 140 2.93 2.61 9.27
C HIS A 140 1.77 2.60 10.26
N ASN A 141 0.95 1.54 10.24
CA ASN A 141 -0.23 1.42 11.09
C ASN A 141 0.07 1.48 12.59
N ASP A 142 1.17 0.87 13.05
CA ASP A 142 1.53 0.93 14.48
C ASP A 142 1.76 2.36 14.98
N ASP A 143 2.35 3.22 14.13
CA ASP A 143 2.60 4.61 14.48
C ASP A 143 1.29 5.40 14.55
N TRP A 144 0.36 5.11 13.64
CA TRP A 144 -0.98 5.67 13.64
C TRP A 144 -1.79 5.25 14.87
N ILE A 145 -1.76 3.96 15.26
CA ILE A 145 -2.44 3.45 16.45
C ILE A 145 -1.86 4.11 17.73
N LYS A 146 -0.53 4.21 17.82
CA LYS A 146 0.13 4.84 18.97
C LYS A 146 -0.20 6.31 19.11
N ASP A 147 -0.36 7.02 18.00
CA ASP A 147 -0.74 8.43 17.98
C ASP A 147 -2.20 8.59 18.43
N GLY A 148 -3.11 7.79 17.89
CA GLY A 148 -4.52 7.78 18.28
C GLY A 148 -4.76 7.40 19.75
N ALA A 149 -3.88 6.62 20.36
CA ALA A 149 -3.95 6.26 21.78
C ALA A 149 -3.50 7.41 22.72
N ARG A 150 -2.91 8.49 22.20
CA ARG A 150 -2.46 9.65 22.96
C ARG A 150 -3.48 10.80 22.99
N THR A 151 -4.51 10.71 22.16
CA THR A 151 -5.62 11.69 22.07
C THR A 151 -6.82 11.23 22.89
#